data_7b4e2b2b52cbc071777cd853f6ae74b8
#
_entry.id   7b4e2b2b52cbc071777cd853f6ae74b8
#
_cell.length_a   1.000
_cell.length_b   1.000
_cell.length_c   1.000
_cell.angle_alpha   90.00
_cell.angle_beta   90.00
_cell.angle_gamma   90.00
#
_symmetry.space_group_name_H-M   'P 1'
#
loop_
_entity.id
_entity.type
_entity.pdbx_description
1 polymer ?
#
loop_
_entity_poly.entity_id
_entity_poly.type
_entity_poly.pdbx_seq_one_letter_code
_entity_poly.pdbx_strand_id
1 'polypeptide(L)'
;SDGTWKGWRPIPWGERSRENWESLGRPEKLPLDKPTAKLAEKVSTPEALRPILEKTIGADSAFFQTADGAVVWLSVDTLMHIQPGRSPFVPLIPELLSDPFEVWMDFEEHEATGRVELKKRYVKLIWTGKREQGLYIVVQVVNGRLTGWTFVPASSKSVLNNQRRGKLIWSRE
;
A
#
# COMPACT_ATOMS: atom_id res chain seq x y z
N SER A 1 4.57 6.17 -12.11
CA SER A 1 3.88 6.90 -11.04
C SER A 1 4.59 6.74 -9.72
N ASP A 2 4.64 7.78 -8.95
CA ASP A 2 5.24 7.77 -7.61
C ASP A 2 4.20 7.43 -6.52
N GLY A 3 3.01 7.00 -6.93
CA GLY A 3 1.94 6.67 -6.01
C GLY A 3 1.05 7.84 -5.62
N THR A 4 1.31 9.03 -6.13
CA THR A 4 0.38 10.14 -5.92
C THR A 4 -0.71 10.08 -6.98
N TRP A 5 -1.93 10.40 -6.57
CA TRP A 5 -3.06 10.44 -7.48
C TRP A 5 -3.11 11.78 -8.20
N LYS A 6 -3.46 11.75 -9.47
CA LYS A 6 -3.63 12.98 -10.24
C LYS A 6 -4.63 13.91 -9.54
N GLY A 7 -4.21 15.15 -9.31
CA GLY A 7 -5.05 16.14 -8.64
C GLY A 7 -5.03 16.09 -7.11
N TRP A 8 -4.38 15.12 -6.51
CA TRP A 8 -4.24 15.02 -5.05
C TRP A 8 -2.87 15.53 -4.60
N ARG A 9 -2.84 16.21 -3.49
CA ARG A 9 -1.60 16.72 -2.90
C ARG A 9 -1.62 16.58 -1.37
N PRO A 10 -0.46 16.35 -0.74
CA PRO A 10 -0.40 16.27 0.72
C PRO A 10 -0.79 17.59 1.38
N ILE A 11 -1.46 17.50 2.52
CA ILE A 11 -1.77 18.64 3.36
C ILE A 11 -0.82 18.63 4.55
N PRO A 12 -0.15 19.75 4.83
CA PRO A 12 0.70 19.85 5.99
C PRO A 12 -0.07 19.75 7.32
N TRP A 13 0.50 18.99 8.26
CA TRP A 13 0.05 18.89 9.65
C TRP A 13 0.84 19.86 10.54
N GLY A 14 1.10 21.08 10.04
CA GLY A 14 2.06 21.97 10.60
C GLY A 14 3.46 21.47 10.29
N GLU A 15 4.40 21.70 11.20
CA GLU A 15 5.80 21.32 10.98
C GLU A 15 5.97 19.82 10.79
N ARG A 16 5.22 19.01 11.53
CA ARG A 16 5.37 17.54 11.50
C ARG A 16 4.90 16.90 10.22
N SER A 17 4.05 17.55 9.46
CA SER A 17 3.50 16.96 8.24
C SER A 17 4.48 16.97 7.08
N ARG A 18 5.62 17.61 7.25
CA ARG A 18 6.70 17.57 6.27
C ARG A 18 7.71 16.48 6.59
N GLU A 19 7.45 15.70 7.63
CA GLU A 19 8.33 14.59 8.00
C GLU A 19 8.28 13.48 6.95
N ASN A 20 9.38 12.79 6.84
CA ASN A 20 9.51 11.60 6.00
C ASN A 20 10.54 10.67 6.64
N TRP A 21 10.80 9.54 5.97
CA TRP A 21 11.75 8.56 6.47
C TRP A 21 13.13 9.17 6.75
N GLU A 22 13.56 10.10 5.90
CA GLU A 22 14.89 10.73 6.02
C GLU A 22 14.96 11.67 7.20
N SER A 23 13.98 12.56 7.33
CA SER A 23 13.96 13.54 8.44
C SER A 23 13.79 12.85 9.80
N LEU A 24 13.18 11.68 9.84
CA LEU A 24 13.01 10.91 11.07
C LEU A 24 14.15 9.93 11.34
N GLY A 25 15.17 9.91 10.49
CA GLY A 25 16.31 9.01 10.68
C GLY A 25 15.99 7.54 10.43
N ARG A 26 14.96 7.26 9.66
CA ARG A 26 14.60 5.89 9.32
C ARG A 26 15.54 5.36 8.23
N PRO A 27 15.74 4.04 8.13
CA PRO A 27 16.68 3.49 7.16
C PRO A 27 16.22 3.76 5.72
N GLU A 28 17.16 4.11 4.85
CA GLU A 28 16.89 4.29 3.44
C GLU A 28 16.42 2.99 2.79
N LYS A 29 17.05 1.89 3.15
CA LYS A 29 16.68 0.57 2.66
C LYS A 29 15.96 -0.20 3.77
N LEU A 30 14.77 -0.69 3.45
CA LEU A 30 14.02 -1.52 4.38
C LEU A 30 14.70 -2.89 4.54
N PRO A 31 14.51 -3.55 5.70
CA PRO A 31 14.98 -4.93 5.83
C PRO A 31 14.27 -5.82 4.81
N LEU A 32 15.00 -6.79 4.30
CA LEU A 32 14.52 -7.69 3.27
C LEU A 32 13.75 -8.84 3.92
N ASP A 33 12.46 -8.93 3.61
CA ASP A 33 11.61 -9.97 4.16
C ASP A 33 11.43 -11.12 3.18
N LYS A 34 11.30 -12.32 3.72
CA LYS A 34 10.91 -13.48 2.94
C LYS A 34 9.39 -13.58 3.00
N PRO A 35 8.69 -13.53 1.86
CA PRO A 35 7.23 -13.59 1.87
C PRO A 35 6.74 -14.98 2.29
N THR A 36 5.61 -15.02 3.00
CA THR A 36 4.99 -16.26 3.42
C THR A 36 4.07 -16.83 2.35
N ALA A 37 3.42 -15.95 1.59
CA ALA A 37 2.55 -16.38 0.50
C ALA A 37 3.37 -16.60 -0.78
N LYS A 38 2.88 -17.56 -1.58
CA LYS A 38 3.49 -17.84 -2.88
C LYS A 38 3.07 -16.78 -3.89
N LEU A 39 4.00 -16.33 -4.72
CA LEU A 39 3.70 -15.41 -5.80
C LEU A 39 2.73 -16.06 -6.81
N ALA A 40 1.85 -15.25 -7.38
CA ALA A 40 0.93 -15.69 -8.41
C ALA A 40 1.58 -15.56 -9.79
N GLU A 41 0.93 -16.13 -10.79
CA GLU A 41 1.34 -15.95 -12.17
C GLU A 41 1.08 -14.51 -12.63
N LYS A 42 1.85 -14.05 -13.59
CA LYS A 42 1.62 -12.74 -14.20
C LYS A 42 0.52 -12.88 -15.24
N VAL A 43 -0.51 -12.07 -15.12
CA VAL A 43 -1.64 -12.05 -16.05
C VAL A 43 -1.71 -10.72 -16.77
N SER A 44 -2.45 -10.66 -17.87
CA SER A 44 -2.51 -9.46 -18.70
C SER A 44 -3.93 -8.90 -18.86
N THR A 45 -4.94 -9.53 -18.28
CA THR A 45 -6.33 -9.08 -18.39
C THR A 45 -6.98 -8.97 -17.01
N PRO A 46 -7.97 -8.07 -16.86
CA PRO A 46 -8.74 -8.00 -15.62
C PRO A 46 -9.46 -9.32 -15.30
N GLU A 47 -9.95 -10.01 -16.31
CA GLU A 47 -10.63 -11.29 -16.14
C GLU A 47 -9.72 -12.33 -15.50
N ALA A 48 -8.44 -12.34 -15.88
CA ALA A 48 -7.46 -13.27 -15.29
C ALA A 48 -7.00 -12.80 -13.90
N LEU A 49 -7.06 -11.50 -13.61
CA LEU A 49 -6.73 -10.96 -12.30
C LEU A 49 -7.77 -11.32 -11.24
N ARG A 50 -9.05 -11.36 -11.61
CA ARG A 50 -10.14 -11.56 -10.64
C ARG A 50 -9.96 -12.83 -9.80
N PRO A 51 -9.68 -14.01 -10.36
CA PRO A 51 -9.49 -15.22 -9.53
C PRO A 51 -8.34 -15.09 -8.54
N ILE A 52 -7.28 -14.36 -8.89
CA ILE A 52 -6.15 -14.15 -8.00
C ILE A 52 -6.59 -13.28 -6.81
N LEU A 53 -7.36 -12.24 -7.06
CA LEU A 53 -7.93 -11.40 -6.00
C LEU A 53 -8.89 -12.19 -5.11
N GLU A 54 -9.76 -12.98 -5.71
CA GLU A 54 -10.74 -13.80 -4.96
C GLU A 54 -10.01 -14.79 -4.05
N LYS A 55 -8.97 -15.43 -4.54
CA LYS A 55 -8.18 -16.36 -3.74
C LYS A 55 -7.44 -15.64 -2.62
N THR A 56 -6.89 -14.46 -2.90
CA THR A 56 -6.13 -13.67 -1.92
C THR A 56 -7.03 -13.21 -0.78
N ILE A 57 -8.21 -12.72 -1.09
CA ILE A 57 -9.17 -12.20 -0.11
C ILE A 57 -9.91 -13.36 0.57
N GLY A 58 -10.13 -14.45 -0.14
CA GLY A 58 -10.87 -15.61 0.35
C GLY A 58 -12.38 -15.49 0.19
N ALA A 59 -12.85 -14.41 -0.43
CA ALA A 59 -14.25 -14.09 -0.68
C ALA A 59 -14.30 -12.91 -1.65
N ASP A 60 -15.52 -12.43 -1.98
CA ASP A 60 -15.66 -11.20 -2.75
C ASP A 60 -15.15 -9.98 -2.01
N SER A 61 -15.19 -10.03 -0.68
CA SER A 61 -14.69 -9.00 0.19
C SER A 61 -14.50 -9.54 1.60
N ALA A 62 -13.61 -8.91 2.38
CA ALA A 62 -13.36 -9.29 3.76
C ALA A 62 -12.65 -8.18 4.50
N PHE A 63 -12.73 -8.20 5.83
CA PHE A 63 -11.96 -7.33 6.70
C PHE A 63 -10.66 -7.99 7.09
N PHE A 64 -9.59 -7.20 7.12
CA PHE A 64 -8.26 -7.66 7.52
C PHE A 64 -7.72 -6.80 8.64
N GLN A 65 -7.24 -7.42 9.70
CA GLN A 65 -6.58 -6.69 10.79
C GLN A 65 -5.18 -6.31 10.36
N THR A 66 -4.75 -5.11 10.76
CA THR A 66 -3.46 -4.56 10.38
C THR A 66 -2.52 -4.45 11.58
N ALA A 67 -1.22 -4.30 11.29
CA ALA A 67 -0.20 -4.21 12.33
C ALA A 67 -0.41 -3.03 13.26
N ASP A 68 -0.96 -1.93 12.76
CA ASP A 68 -1.20 -0.72 13.53
C ASP A 68 -2.54 -0.72 14.27
N GLY A 69 -3.19 -1.88 14.36
CA GLY A 69 -4.42 -2.03 15.13
C GLY A 69 -5.69 -1.58 14.42
N ALA A 70 -5.63 -1.40 13.10
CA ALA A 70 -6.79 -1.04 12.31
C ALA A 70 -7.44 -2.26 11.67
N VAL A 71 -8.60 -2.05 11.07
CA VAL A 71 -9.31 -3.05 10.28
C VAL A 71 -9.52 -2.46 8.89
N VAL A 72 -9.05 -3.16 7.86
CA VAL A 72 -9.11 -2.70 6.49
C VAL A 72 -10.00 -3.62 5.67
N TRP A 73 -10.90 -3.00 4.90
CA TRP A 73 -11.78 -3.67 3.96
C TRP A 73 -11.05 -3.90 2.65
N LEU A 74 -10.99 -5.15 2.22
CA LEU A 74 -10.50 -5.51 0.88
C LEU A 74 -11.66 -6.07 0.09
N SER A 75 -11.84 -5.57 -1.12
CA SER A 75 -12.91 -5.98 -2.01
C SER A 75 -12.33 -6.26 -3.39
N VAL A 76 -12.76 -7.36 -4.00
CA VAL A 76 -12.37 -7.69 -5.36
C VAL A 76 -12.73 -6.54 -6.30
N ASP A 77 -13.95 -6.03 -6.21
CA ASP A 77 -14.40 -4.96 -7.10
C ASP A 77 -13.55 -3.71 -6.99
N THR A 78 -13.18 -3.32 -5.77
CA THR A 78 -12.33 -2.14 -5.56
C THR A 78 -10.92 -2.35 -6.13
N LEU A 79 -10.37 -3.55 -5.96
CA LEU A 79 -9.00 -3.83 -6.38
C LEU A 79 -8.87 -4.24 -7.85
N MET A 80 -9.98 -4.41 -8.55
CA MET A 80 -9.96 -4.78 -9.97
C MET A 80 -9.34 -3.72 -10.88
N HIS A 81 -9.20 -2.48 -10.40
CA HIS A 81 -8.53 -1.44 -11.18
C HIS A 81 -6.99 -1.55 -11.14
N ILE A 82 -6.45 -2.44 -10.33
CA ILE A 82 -5.01 -2.72 -10.32
C ILE A 82 -4.62 -3.21 -11.71
N GLN A 83 -3.50 -2.73 -12.22
CA GLN A 83 -2.98 -3.21 -13.49
C GLN A 83 -2.74 -4.72 -13.41
N PRO A 84 -3.29 -5.52 -14.35
CA PRO A 84 -3.19 -6.98 -14.27
C PRO A 84 -1.76 -7.52 -14.14
N GLY A 85 -0.79 -6.84 -14.73
CA GLY A 85 0.62 -7.23 -14.64
C GLY A 85 1.21 -7.18 -13.24
N ARG A 86 0.50 -6.60 -12.26
CA ARG A 86 0.91 -6.60 -10.85
C ARG A 86 0.51 -7.88 -10.13
N SER A 87 -0.17 -8.79 -10.81
CA SER A 87 -0.73 -10.00 -10.24
C SER A 87 0.24 -10.89 -9.46
N PRO A 88 1.54 -11.00 -9.82
CA PRO A 88 2.43 -11.87 -9.05
C PRO A 88 2.48 -11.53 -7.57
N PHE A 89 2.32 -10.27 -7.22
CA PHE A 89 2.47 -9.78 -5.85
C PHE A 89 1.16 -9.60 -5.10
N VAL A 90 0.02 -9.75 -5.79
CA VAL A 90 -1.31 -9.61 -5.18
C VAL A 90 -1.50 -10.54 -3.96
N PRO A 91 -1.04 -11.82 -4.00
CA PRO A 91 -1.19 -12.69 -2.83
C PRO A 91 -0.48 -12.19 -1.57
N LEU A 92 0.40 -11.21 -1.69
CA LEU A 92 1.14 -10.65 -0.54
C LEU A 92 0.40 -9.51 0.14
N ILE A 93 -0.75 -9.07 -0.38
CA ILE A 93 -1.51 -7.96 0.22
C ILE A 93 -1.86 -8.23 1.69
N PRO A 94 -2.35 -9.41 2.08
CA PRO A 94 -2.65 -9.65 3.50
C PRO A 94 -1.43 -9.49 4.41
N GLU A 95 -0.27 -10.02 4.03
CA GLU A 95 0.92 -9.87 4.88
C GLU A 95 1.51 -8.47 4.83
N LEU A 96 1.28 -7.73 3.75
CA LEU A 96 1.66 -6.32 3.71
C LEU A 96 0.88 -5.50 4.74
N LEU A 97 -0.38 -5.84 4.99
CA LEU A 97 -1.20 -5.18 5.99
C LEU A 97 -0.87 -5.65 7.41
N SER A 98 -0.62 -6.95 7.61
CA SER A 98 -0.42 -7.52 8.94
C SER A 98 1.03 -7.45 9.40
N ASP A 99 1.99 -7.40 8.49
CA ASP A 99 3.42 -7.42 8.81
C ASP A 99 4.22 -6.48 7.88
N PRO A 100 3.87 -5.20 7.83
CA PRO A 100 4.64 -4.21 7.06
C PRO A 100 5.92 -3.86 7.81
N PHE A 101 6.80 -3.11 7.17
CA PHE A 101 7.92 -2.50 7.87
C PHE A 101 7.50 -1.22 8.58
N GLU A 102 6.71 -0.40 7.91
CA GLU A 102 6.21 0.88 8.44
C GLU A 102 4.81 1.14 7.94
N VAL A 103 4.07 1.95 8.71
CA VAL A 103 2.78 2.49 8.29
C VAL A 103 2.85 4.01 8.41
N TRP A 104 2.62 4.69 7.30
CA TRP A 104 2.64 6.14 7.19
C TRP A 104 1.24 6.66 6.92
N MET A 105 0.94 7.85 7.41
CA MET A 105 -0.37 8.46 7.25
C MET A 105 -0.24 9.94 6.94
N ASP A 106 -1.02 10.42 5.99
CA ASP A 106 -1.18 11.85 5.80
C ASP A 106 -2.60 12.14 5.30
N PHE A 107 -2.92 13.42 5.23
CA PHE A 107 -4.12 13.89 4.53
C PHE A 107 -3.70 14.43 3.17
N GLU A 108 -4.54 14.18 2.18
CA GLU A 108 -4.35 14.74 0.84
C GLU A 108 -5.59 15.52 0.45
N GLU A 109 -5.37 16.62 -0.26
CA GLU A 109 -6.44 17.48 -0.76
C GLU A 109 -6.51 17.36 -2.28
N HIS A 110 -7.73 17.22 -2.80
CA HIS A 110 -7.94 17.24 -4.25
C HIS A 110 -7.94 18.68 -4.75
N GLU A 111 -7.08 19.00 -5.70
CA GLU A 111 -6.87 20.37 -6.16
C GLU A 111 -8.13 21.00 -6.76
N ALA A 112 -8.92 20.22 -7.51
CA ALA A 112 -10.09 20.75 -8.19
C ALA A 112 -11.30 20.91 -7.27
N THR A 113 -11.45 20.05 -6.26
CA THR A 113 -12.66 19.99 -5.43
C THR A 113 -12.45 20.48 -4.01
N GLY A 114 -11.21 20.62 -3.55
CA GLY A 114 -10.88 20.93 -2.15
C GLY A 114 -11.19 19.78 -1.19
N ARG A 115 -11.57 18.62 -1.69
CA ARG A 115 -11.90 17.47 -0.86
C ARG A 115 -10.64 16.93 -0.19
N VAL A 116 -10.74 16.65 1.11
CA VAL A 116 -9.63 16.16 1.93
C VAL A 116 -9.88 14.70 2.28
N GLU A 117 -8.88 13.86 2.09
CA GLU A 117 -8.97 12.44 2.43
C GLU A 117 -7.75 11.98 3.21
N LEU A 118 -7.99 11.05 4.14
CA LEU A 118 -6.95 10.35 4.86
C LEU A 118 -6.37 9.27 3.96
N LYS A 119 -5.03 9.23 3.88
CA LYS A 119 -4.31 8.17 3.18
C LYS A 119 -3.36 7.49 4.15
N LYS A 120 -3.41 6.18 4.20
CA LYS A 120 -2.43 5.36 4.93
C LYS A 120 -1.66 4.53 3.93
N ARG A 121 -0.36 4.37 4.18
CA ARG A 121 0.50 3.58 3.32
C ARG A 121 1.23 2.54 4.15
N TYR A 122 1.08 1.30 3.74
CA TYR A 122 1.77 0.16 4.35
C TYR A 122 2.89 -0.23 3.40
N VAL A 123 4.12 -0.25 3.89
CA VAL A 123 5.31 -0.46 3.04
C VAL A 123 6.10 -1.66 3.52
N LYS A 124 6.70 -2.38 2.56
CA LYS A 124 7.46 -3.59 2.83
C LYS A 124 8.44 -3.85 1.69
N LEU A 125 9.58 -4.46 2.00
CA LEU A 125 10.53 -4.92 0.98
C LEU A 125 10.65 -6.43 1.09
N ILE A 126 10.47 -7.13 -0.03
CA ILE A 126 10.51 -8.60 -0.05
C ILE A 126 11.59 -9.12 -0.99
N TRP A 127 12.00 -10.35 -0.75
CA TRP A 127 12.83 -11.13 -1.65
C TRP A 127 11.94 -12.07 -2.47
N THR A 128 12.00 -11.97 -3.81
CA THR A 128 11.13 -12.74 -4.69
C THR A 128 11.70 -14.10 -5.08
N GLY A 129 12.92 -14.41 -4.63
CA GLY A 129 13.69 -15.55 -5.11
C GLY A 129 14.70 -15.18 -6.19
N LYS A 130 14.52 -14.00 -6.80
CA LYS A 130 15.40 -13.50 -7.85
C LYS A 130 15.90 -12.08 -7.60
N ARG A 131 15.08 -11.25 -6.96
CA ARG A 131 15.41 -9.83 -6.75
C ARG A 131 14.65 -9.30 -5.54
N GLU A 132 15.06 -8.12 -5.12
CA GLU A 132 14.33 -7.36 -4.11
C GLU A 132 13.14 -6.67 -4.77
N GLN A 133 12.01 -6.60 -4.05
CA GLN A 133 10.81 -5.95 -4.54
C GLN A 133 10.16 -5.16 -3.42
N GLY A 134 10.05 -3.85 -3.63
CA GLY A 134 9.28 -3.01 -2.72
C GLY A 134 7.79 -3.13 -3.02
N LEU A 135 7.00 -3.11 -1.96
CA LEU A 135 5.54 -3.18 -2.05
C LEU A 135 4.93 -2.09 -1.19
N TYR A 136 3.87 -1.46 -1.68
CA TYR A 136 3.05 -0.63 -0.81
C TYR A 136 1.58 -0.74 -1.21
N ILE A 137 0.71 -0.54 -0.24
CA ILE A 137 -0.72 -0.43 -0.46
C ILE A 137 -1.20 0.89 0.14
N VAL A 138 -2.06 1.58 -0.60
CA VAL A 138 -2.71 2.80 -0.14
C VAL A 138 -4.09 2.42 0.38
N VAL A 139 -4.36 2.83 1.61
CA VAL A 139 -5.64 2.61 2.29
C VAL A 139 -6.27 3.97 2.52
N GLN A 140 -7.54 4.11 2.18
CA GLN A 140 -8.27 5.36 2.37
C GLN A 140 -9.68 5.07 2.88
N VAL A 141 -10.36 6.10 3.38
CA VAL A 141 -11.73 5.96 3.87
C VAL A 141 -12.69 6.03 2.69
N VAL A 142 -13.49 4.99 2.52
CA VAL A 142 -14.53 4.92 1.50
C VAL A 142 -15.81 4.45 2.20
N ASN A 143 -16.87 5.22 2.06
CA ASN A 143 -18.16 4.92 2.72
C ASN A 143 -18.00 4.67 4.22
N GLY A 144 -17.17 5.48 4.87
CA GLY A 144 -16.99 5.43 6.32
C GLY A 144 -16.10 4.32 6.84
N ARG A 145 -15.41 3.58 5.97
CA ARG A 145 -14.51 2.52 6.44
C ARG A 145 -13.18 2.56 5.70
N LEU A 146 -12.13 2.14 6.40
CA LEU A 146 -10.80 2.02 5.80
C LEU A 146 -10.83 0.92 4.73
N THR A 147 -10.45 1.28 3.53
CA THR A 147 -10.55 0.42 2.35
C THR A 147 -9.21 0.36 1.65
N GLY A 148 -8.74 -0.85 1.34
CA GLY A 148 -7.59 -1.04 0.47
C GLY A 148 -7.93 -0.53 -0.91
N TRP A 149 -7.26 0.56 -1.33
CA TRP A 149 -7.64 1.28 -2.54
C TRP A 149 -6.77 0.91 -3.72
N THR A 150 -5.46 0.97 -3.56
CA THR A 150 -4.54 0.59 -4.62
C THR A 150 -3.32 -0.11 -4.05
N PHE A 151 -2.78 -1.05 -4.81
CA PHE A 151 -1.62 -1.83 -4.46
C PHE A 151 -0.57 -1.67 -5.55
N VAL A 152 0.68 -1.38 -5.16
CA VAL A 152 1.74 -1.06 -6.09
C VAL A 152 3.02 -1.83 -5.74
N PRO A 153 3.48 -2.73 -6.62
CA PRO A 153 4.88 -3.16 -6.59
C PRO A 153 5.73 -2.00 -7.10
N ALA A 154 6.57 -1.45 -6.22
CA ALA A 154 7.37 -0.27 -6.55
C ALA A 154 8.44 -0.61 -7.58
N SER A 155 8.58 0.24 -8.59
CA SER A 155 9.55 0.03 -9.67
C SER A 155 10.99 0.31 -9.24
N SER A 156 11.17 1.00 -8.11
CA SER A 156 12.50 1.33 -7.58
C SER A 156 12.43 1.62 -6.08
N LYS A 157 13.59 1.65 -5.44
CA LYS A 157 13.71 2.08 -4.04
C LYS A 157 13.20 3.50 -3.86
N SER A 158 13.46 4.36 -4.83
CA SER A 158 12.99 5.74 -4.77
C SER A 158 11.47 5.84 -4.77
N VAL A 159 10.80 5.05 -5.61
CA VAL A 159 9.33 5.01 -5.65
C VAL A 159 8.77 4.55 -4.31
N LEU A 160 9.36 3.52 -3.72
CA LEU A 160 8.93 3.04 -2.41
C LEU A 160 9.15 4.11 -1.34
N ASN A 161 10.32 4.72 -1.30
CA ASN A 161 10.65 5.70 -0.27
C ASN A 161 9.82 6.97 -0.37
N ASN A 162 9.33 7.32 -1.57
CA ASN A 162 8.43 8.47 -1.73
C ASN A 162 7.09 8.27 -1.01
N GLN A 163 6.73 7.03 -0.68
CA GLN A 163 5.51 6.74 0.07
C GLN A 163 5.71 6.84 1.58
N ARG A 164 6.95 6.98 2.04
CA ARG A 164 7.33 6.99 3.44
C ARG A 164 7.40 8.43 3.95
N ARG A 165 6.25 9.07 4.02
CA ARG A 165 6.11 10.48 4.37
C ARG A 165 4.83 10.74 5.15
N GLY A 166 4.78 11.89 5.82
CA GLY A 166 3.67 12.27 6.67
C GLY A 166 3.95 11.87 8.10
N LYS A 167 2.97 11.28 8.77
CA LYS A 167 3.14 10.80 10.13
C LYS A 167 3.44 9.30 10.13
N LEU A 168 4.53 8.92 10.77
CA LEU A 168 4.84 7.52 11.01
C LEU A 168 3.98 7.05 12.17
N ILE A 169 2.97 6.22 11.89
CA ILE A 169 2.02 5.78 12.93
C ILE A 169 2.35 4.41 13.48
N TRP A 170 3.17 3.64 12.80
CA TRP A 170 3.62 2.34 13.26
C TRP A 170 4.90 1.97 12.54
N SER A 171 5.81 1.31 13.23
CA SER A 171 7.00 0.77 12.59
C SER A 171 7.40 -0.53 13.29
N ARG A 172 7.93 -1.43 12.49
CA ARG A 172 8.69 -2.56 13.00
C ARG A 172 9.98 -1.97 13.57
N GLU A 173 10.35 -2.41 14.71
CA GLU A 173 11.48 -1.86 15.40
C GLU A 173 12.84 -1.92 14.73
#